data_46107a4da3fe82c3dc04e14a0fbc1a1b
#
_entry.id   46107a4da3fe82c3dc04e14a0fbc1a1b
#
_cell.length_a   1.000
_cell.length_b   1.000
_cell.length_c   1.000
_cell.angle_alpha   90.00
_cell.angle_beta   90.00
_cell.angle_gamma   90.00
#
_symmetry.space_group_name_H-M   'P 1'
#
loop_
_entity.id
_entity.type
_entity.pdbx_description
1 polymer ?
#
loop_
_entity_poly.entity_id
_entity_poly.type
_entity_poly.pdbx_seq_one_letter_code
_entity_poly.pdbx_strand_id
1 'polypeptide(L)'
;MPEIRNYTLNFGPQHPAAHGVLRLILELDGEVIQSADAHIGLLHRATEKLAESKPYNQSIGYMDRLDYVSMMCNEHAYVLAIEKLLGITAPKRAQYIRVLFDEITRVLNHLLWLGAHALDIGAMTVFLYCFREREDLIDCYEAVSG
;
A
#
# COMPACT_ATOMS: atom_id res chain seq x y z
N MET A 1 5.08 39.21 -26.87
CA MET A 1 4.62 37.88 -26.40
C MET A 1 4.66 37.95 -24.91
N PRO A 2 3.66 37.46 -24.15
CA PRO A 2 3.80 37.42 -22.70
C PRO A 2 5.00 36.54 -22.37
N GLU A 3 5.87 37.06 -21.50
CA GLU A 3 7.00 36.33 -20.95
C GLU A 3 6.44 35.14 -20.16
N ILE A 4 6.73 33.92 -20.60
CA ILE A 4 6.38 32.70 -19.84
C ILE A 4 7.25 32.74 -18.59
N ARG A 5 6.63 32.94 -17.44
CA ARG A 5 7.35 32.90 -16.15
C ARG A 5 7.30 31.51 -15.59
N ASN A 6 8.46 31.02 -15.18
CA ASN A 6 8.53 29.80 -14.38
C ASN A 6 7.70 29.98 -13.11
N TYR A 7 6.91 28.97 -12.76
CA TYR A 7 6.12 29.00 -11.55
C TYR A 7 6.23 27.67 -10.78
N THR A 8 6.05 27.76 -9.48
CA THR A 8 6.07 26.60 -8.59
C THR A 8 4.65 26.16 -8.30
N LEU A 9 4.38 24.86 -8.51
CA LEU A 9 3.09 24.25 -8.23
C LEU A 9 3.24 23.22 -7.11
N ASN A 10 2.39 23.31 -6.08
CA ASN A 10 2.23 22.25 -5.09
C ASN A 10 1.18 21.25 -5.59
N PHE A 11 1.63 20.08 -6.02
CA PHE A 11 0.75 18.98 -6.39
C PHE A 11 0.50 18.11 -5.18
N GLY A 12 -0.70 18.15 -4.63
CA GLY A 12 -1.07 17.49 -3.39
C GLY A 12 -0.63 18.24 -2.11
N PRO A 13 -0.97 17.68 -0.92
CA PRO A 13 -1.69 16.43 -0.70
C PRO A 13 -3.20 16.46 -1.04
N GLN A 14 -3.82 17.64 -1.06
CA GLN A 14 -5.22 17.77 -1.47
C GLN A 14 -5.32 17.85 -3.00
N HIS A 15 -5.31 16.70 -3.62
CA HIS A 15 -5.50 16.53 -5.07
C HIS A 15 -6.03 15.12 -5.32
N PRO A 16 -6.98 14.90 -6.24
CA PRO A 16 -7.53 13.56 -6.51
C PRO A 16 -6.47 12.51 -6.83
N ALA A 17 -5.44 12.86 -7.61
CA ALA A 17 -4.35 11.97 -7.99
C ALA A 17 -3.22 11.87 -6.94
N ALA A 18 -3.30 12.58 -5.83
CA ALA A 18 -2.30 12.53 -4.76
C ALA A 18 -2.63 11.51 -3.67
N HIS A 19 -3.82 10.92 -3.69
CA HIS A 19 -4.28 9.87 -2.76
C HIS A 19 -4.14 10.26 -1.27
N GLY A 20 -4.19 11.57 -0.98
CA GLY A 20 -4.11 12.14 0.37
C GLY A 20 -2.72 12.25 0.98
N VAL A 21 -1.70 11.64 0.41
CA VAL A 21 -0.36 11.51 1.01
C VAL A 21 0.79 11.92 0.10
N LEU A 22 0.54 12.15 -1.18
CA LEU A 22 1.56 12.62 -2.11
C LEU A 22 1.62 14.14 -2.10
N ARG A 23 2.82 14.70 -1.91
CA ARG A 23 3.12 16.10 -2.15
C ARG A 23 4.33 16.20 -3.08
N LEU A 24 4.12 16.79 -4.25
CA LEU A 24 5.19 17.14 -5.16
C LEU A 24 5.27 18.67 -5.29
N ILE A 25 6.46 19.21 -5.15
CA ILE A 25 6.73 20.61 -5.52
C ILE A 25 7.30 20.57 -6.92
N LEU A 26 6.53 21.09 -7.87
CA LEU A 26 6.88 21.11 -9.28
C LEU A 26 7.33 22.51 -9.68
N GLU A 27 8.44 22.60 -10.39
CA GLU A 27 8.83 23.80 -11.11
C GLU A 27 8.47 23.63 -12.57
N LEU A 28 7.69 24.56 -13.08
CA LEU A 28 7.11 24.50 -14.43
C LEU A 28 7.60 25.67 -15.27
N ASP A 29 7.94 25.39 -16.53
CA ASP A 29 8.11 26.38 -17.60
C ASP A 29 6.95 26.20 -18.58
N GLY A 30 5.91 27.00 -18.43
CA GLY A 30 4.63 26.75 -19.09
C GLY A 30 4.02 25.41 -18.62
N GLU A 31 3.90 24.45 -19.52
CA GLU A 31 3.37 23.11 -19.24
C GLU A 31 4.49 22.05 -19.04
N VAL A 32 5.74 22.44 -19.18
CA VAL A 32 6.89 21.53 -19.06
C VAL A 32 7.41 21.50 -17.65
N ILE A 33 7.49 20.30 -17.06
CA ILE A 33 8.07 20.10 -15.73
C ILE A 33 9.60 20.19 -15.86
N GLN A 34 10.20 21.16 -15.18
CA GLN A 34 11.66 21.35 -15.12
C GLN A 34 12.27 20.59 -13.95
N SER A 35 11.59 20.61 -12.80
CA SER A 35 12.01 19.83 -11.63
C SER A 35 10.80 19.35 -10.84
N ALA A 36 10.99 18.24 -10.10
CA ALA A 36 10.00 17.68 -9.20
C ALA A 36 10.70 17.28 -7.89
N ASP A 37 10.28 17.86 -6.79
CA ASP A 37 10.77 17.54 -5.45
C ASP A 37 9.66 16.85 -4.65
N ALA A 38 9.91 15.61 -4.26
CA ALA A 38 8.94 14.78 -3.53
C ALA A 38 9.09 14.99 -2.01
N HIS A 39 8.09 15.58 -1.40
CA HIS A 39 8.01 15.73 0.04
C HIS A 39 7.37 14.50 0.68
N ILE A 40 8.22 13.60 1.15
CA ILE A 40 7.82 12.36 1.84
C ILE A 40 7.56 12.61 3.32
N GLY A 41 6.90 11.66 3.98
CA GLY A 41 6.68 11.69 5.43
C GLY A 41 5.23 11.91 5.86
N LEU A 42 4.31 12.20 4.94
CA LEU A 42 2.89 12.39 5.27
C LEU A 42 2.20 11.13 5.81
N LEU A 43 2.78 9.94 5.55
CA LEU A 43 2.31 8.66 6.06
C LEU A 43 3.32 8.03 7.04
N HIS A 44 4.30 8.77 7.51
CA HIS A 44 5.26 8.28 8.49
C HIS A 44 4.58 8.12 9.86
N ARG A 45 4.60 6.89 10.40
CA ARG A 45 3.91 6.53 11.66
C ARG A 45 4.87 5.93 12.68
N ALA A 46 6.16 6.12 12.52
CA ALA A 46 7.23 5.60 13.39
C ALA A 46 7.13 4.07 13.60
N THR A 47 6.73 3.31 12.60
CA THR A 47 6.46 1.87 12.67
C THR A 47 7.68 1.10 13.18
N GLU A 48 8.88 1.39 12.70
CA GLU A 48 10.11 0.75 13.14
C GLU A 48 10.39 1.02 14.62
N LYS A 49 10.22 2.26 15.05
CA LYS A 49 10.43 2.65 16.45
C LYS A 49 9.41 2.01 17.40
N LEU A 50 8.17 1.88 16.95
CA LEU A 50 7.12 1.20 17.70
C LEU A 50 7.41 -0.31 17.79
N ALA A 51 7.90 -0.93 16.72
CA ALA A 51 8.28 -2.34 16.72
C ALA A 51 9.42 -2.64 17.70
N GLU A 52 10.42 -1.75 17.84
CA GLU A 52 11.50 -1.89 18.83
C GLU A 52 11.00 -1.95 20.29
N SER A 53 9.86 -1.33 20.59
CA SER A 53 9.29 -1.27 21.93
C SER A 53 8.54 -2.54 22.34
N LYS A 54 8.37 -3.50 21.45
CA LYS A 54 7.57 -4.72 21.65
C LYS A 54 8.38 -5.99 21.37
N PRO A 55 7.99 -7.12 21.97
CA PRO A 55 8.50 -8.42 21.57
C PRO A 55 8.21 -8.68 20.09
N TYR A 56 9.12 -9.38 19.41
CA TYR A 56 9.03 -9.64 17.97
C TYR A 56 7.72 -10.31 17.54
N ASN A 57 7.16 -11.19 18.36
CA ASN A 57 5.89 -11.86 18.09
C ASN A 57 4.67 -10.92 18.17
N GLN A 58 4.78 -9.82 18.89
CA GLN A 58 3.73 -8.79 18.95
C GLN A 58 3.89 -7.72 17.86
N SER A 59 5.05 -7.67 17.23
CA SER A 59 5.34 -6.70 16.16
C SER A 59 4.71 -7.09 14.82
N ILE A 60 4.18 -8.32 14.70
CA ILE A 60 3.56 -8.80 13.46
C ILE A 60 2.40 -7.89 13.02
N GLY A 61 1.62 -7.35 13.95
CA GLY A 61 0.52 -6.45 13.65
C GLY A 61 0.95 -5.12 13.01
N TYR A 62 2.21 -4.71 13.15
CA TYR A 62 2.73 -3.54 12.44
C TYR A 62 2.99 -3.83 10.95
N MET A 63 3.21 -5.09 10.59
CA MET A 63 3.48 -5.47 9.21
C MET A 63 2.26 -5.24 8.32
N ASP A 64 1.05 -5.47 8.83
CA ASP A 64 -0.20 -5.19 8.12
C ASP A 64 -0.34 -3.74 7.69
N ARG A 65 0.31 -2.84 8.39
CA ARG A 65 0.20 -1.39 8.21
C ARG A 65 1.30 -0.82 7.33
N LEU A 66 2.18 -1.65 6.79
CA LEU A 66 3.21 -1.25 5.81
C LEU A 66 2.57 -1.11 4.43
N ASP A 67 2.49 -2.17 3.67
CA ASP A 67 1.61 -2.24 2.50
C ASP A 67 0.23 -2.71 2.96
N TYR A 68 -0.61 -1.77 3.38
CA TYR A 68 -1.94 -2.04 3.94
C TYR A 68 -2.96 -2.56 2.91
N VAL A 69 -2.53 -2.84 1.70
CA VAL A 69 -3.31 -3.50 0.66
C VAL A 69 -2.89 -4.97 0.50
N SER A 70 -1.72 -5.34 1.02
CA SER A 70 -1.15 -6.70 0.95
C SER A 70 -0.83 -7.25 2.34
N MET A 71 -1.75 -7.14 3.27
CA MET A 71 -1.55 -7.38 4.70
C MET A 71 -0.97 -8.75 5.00
N MET A 72 -1.58 -9.83 4.55
CA MET A 72 -1.10 -11.20 4.87
C MET A 72 0.22 -11.53 4.18
N CYS A 73 0.52 -10.95 3.02
CA CYS A 73 1.83 -11.09 2.40
C CYS A 73 2.94 -10.43 3.25
N ASN A 74 2.66 -9.27 3.85
CA ASN A 74 3.59 -8.59 4.74
C ASN A 74 3.85 -9.43 6.00
N GLU A 75 2.80 -9.96 6.62
CA GLU A 75 2.92 -10.86 7.78
C GLU A 75 3.72 -12.11 7.43
N HIS A 76 3.43 -12.73 6.29
CA HIS A 76 4.12 -13.95 5.85
C HIS A 76 5.61 -13.70 5.63
N ALA A 77 5.98 -12.60 4.99
CA ALA A 77 7.39 -12.22 4.81
C ALA A 77 8.12 -12.06 6.15
N TYR A 78 7.49 -11.41 7.13
CA TYR A 78 8.04 -11.25 8.47
C TYR A 78 8.20 -12.58 9.19
N VAL A 79 7.17 -13.43 9.16
CA VAL A 79 7.18 -14.75 9.80
C VAL A 79 8.24 -15.66 9.20
N LEU A 80 8.39 -15.66 7.86
CA LEU A 80 9.45 -16.43 7.20
C LEU A 80 10.85 -16.03 7.67
N ALA A 81 11.09 -14.74 7.90
CA ALA A 81 12.36 -14.26 8.41
C ALA A 81 12.63 -14.80 9.84
N ILE A 82 11.61 -14.75 10.71
CA ILE A 82 11.69 -15.27 12.08
C ILE A 82 11.90 -16.78 12.10
N GLU A 83 11.13 -17.52 11.32
CA GLU A 83 11.24 -18.98 11.20
C GLU A 83 12.63 -19.40 10.72
N LYS A 84 13.18 -18.67 9.77
CA LYS A 84 14.54 -18.91 9.28
C LYS A 84 15.60 -18.68 10.37
N LEU A 85 15.44 -17.63 11.19
CA LEU A 85 16.34 -17.34 12.30
C LEU A 85 16.26 -18.39 13.39
N LEU A 86 15.07 -18.92 13.67
CA LEU A 86 14.82 -19.91 14.70
C LEU A 86 15.03 -21.36 14.24
N GLY A 87 15.23 -21.59 12.95
CA GLY A 87 15.32 -22.94 12.37
C GLY A 87 14.00 -23.73 12.40
N ILE A 88 12.87 -23.04 12.44
CA ILE A 88 11.53 -23.63 12.51
C ILE A 88 11.00 -23.85 11.08
N THR A 89 10.36 -24.98 10.87
CA THR A 89 9.65 -25.29 9.63
C THR A 89 8.15 -25.45 9.93
N ALA A 90 7.33 -24.67 9.23
CA ALA A 90 5.89 -24.73 9.39
C ALA A 90 5.33 -26.07 8.83
N PRO A 91 4.29 -26.67 9.45
CA PRO A 91 3.62 -27.86 8.92
C PRO A 91 3.09 -27.65 7.49
N LYS A 92 3.04 -28.72 6.69
CA LYS A 92 2.58 -28.64 5.28
C LYS A 92 1.23 -27.94 5.12
N ARG A 93 0.26 -28.25 5.99
CA ARG A 93 -1.06 -27.60 5.96
C ARG A 93 -0.94 -26.08 6.10
N ALA A 94 -0.11 -25.61 7.03
CA ALA A 94 0.11 -24.18 7.23
C ALA A 94 0.75 -23.53 6.00
N GLN A 95 1.71 -24.20 5.37
CA GLN A 95 2.35 -23.70 4.14
C GLN A 95 1.32 -23.52 3.00
N TYR A 96 0.41 -24.47 2.80
CA TYR A 96 -0.65 -24.36 1.79
C TYR A 96 -1.64 -23.23 2.12
N ILE A 97 -2.03 -23.07 3.38
CA ILE A 97 -2.91 -22.00 3.81
C ILE A 97 -2.24 -20.63 3.56
N ARG A 98 -0.96 -20.50 3.87
CA ARG A 98 -0.20 -19.27 3.61
C ARG A 98 -0.19 -18.92 2.13
N VAL A 99 0.14 -19.87 1.26
CA VAL A 99 0.13 -19.66 -0.19
C VAL A 99 -1.26 -19.27 -0.69
N LEU A 100 -2.32 -19.94 -0.20
CA LEU A 100 -3.69 -19.57 -0.56
C LEU A 100 -4.00 -18.11 -0.21
N PHE A 101 -3.66 -17.70 1.00
CA PHE A 101 -3.93 -16.32 1.43
C PHE A 101 -2.97 -15.29 0.83
N ASP A 102 -1.76 -15.67 0.48
CA ASP A 102 -0.88 -14.80 -0.32
C ASP A 102 -1.49 -14.50 -1.70
N GLU A 103 -2.08 -15.50 -2.35
CA GLU A 103 -2.70 -15.31 -3.67
C GLU A 103 -4.05 -14.57 -3.58
N ILE A 104 -4.86 -14.81 -2.56
CA ILE A 104 -6.05 -13.99 -2.28
C ILE A 104 -5.62 -12.53 -2.05
N THR A 105 -4.58 -12.31 -1.26
CA THR A 105 -4.01 -10.98 -0.99
C THR A 105 -3.53 -10.33 -2.28
N ARG A 106 -2.89 -11.09 -3.16
CA ARG A 106 -2.46 -10.59 -4.48
C ARG A 106 -3.63 -10.13 -5.33
N VAL A 107 -4.74 -10.87 -5.34
CA VAL A 107 -5.96 -10.48 -6.05
C VAL A 107 -6.54 -9.20 -5.44
N LEU A 108 -6.63 -9.12 -4.11
CA LEU A 108 -7.08 -7.92 -3.39
C LEU A 108 -6.25 -6.68 -3.74
N ASN A 109 -4.92 -6.84 -3.78
CA ASN A 109 -4.01 -5.78 -4.16
C ASN A 109 -4.22 -5.33 -5.61
N HIS A 110 -4.30 -6.27 -6.54
CA HIS A 110 -4.49 -5.95 -7.95
C HIS A 110 -5.82 -5.25 -8.22
N LEU A 111 -6.89 -5.65 -7.54
CA LEU A 111 -8.19 -4.99 -7.66
C LEU A 111 -8.13 -3.53 -7.17
N LEU A 112 -7.47 -3.26 -6.07
CA LEU A 112 -7.31 -1.89 -5.60
C LEU A 112 -6.42 -1.07 -6.55
N TRP A 113 -5.27 -1.62 -6.95
CA TRP A 113 -4.38 -0.96 -7.89
C TRP A 113 -5.08 -0.61 -9.20
N LEU A 114 -5.75 -1.59 -9.81
CA LEU A 114 -6.46 -1.39 -11.07
C LEU A 114 -7.59 -0.38 -10.92
N GLY A 115 -8.37 -0.50 -9.83
CA GLY A 115 -9.47 0.43 -9.54
C GLY A 115 -9.00 1.86 -9.34
N ALA A 116 -7.92 2.07 -8.57
CA ALA A 116 -7.34 3.38 -8.33
C ALA A 116 -6.76 3.99 -9.62
N HIS A 117 -6.08 3.19 -10.44
CA HIS A 117 -5.58 3.64 -11.72
C HIS A 117 -6.72 4.04 -12.69
N ALA A 118 -7.76 3.23 -12.75
CA ALA A 118 -8.95 3.53 -13.54
C ALA A 118 -9.63 4.83 -13.06
N LEU A 119 -9.69 5.05 -11.74
CA LEU A 119 -10.21 6.29 -11.17
C LEU A 119 -9.39 7.51 -11.60
N ASP A 120 -8.06 7.42 -11.59
CA ASP A 120 -7.16 8.51 -11.98
C ASP A 120 -7.34 8.93 -13.45
N ILE A 121 -7.70 7.99 -14.33
CA ILE A 121 -8.04 8.28 -15.72
C ILE A 121 -9.53 8.58 -15.95
N GLY A 122 -10.33 8.70 -14.90
CA GLY A 122 -11.73 9.13 -14.94
C GLY A 122 -12.78 8.03 -14.90
N ALA A 123 -12.41 6.75 -14.81
CA ALA A 123 -13.34 5.62 -14.78
C ALA A 123 -13.77 5.26 -13.36
N MET A 124 -14.49 6.15 -12.68
CA MET A 124 -14.91 5.97 -11.28
C MET A 124 -15.75 4.71 -11.04
N THR A 125 -16.59 4.32 -12.00
CA THR A 125 -17.43 3.12 -11.85
C THR A 125 -16.60 1.84 -11.76
N VAL A 126 -15.47 1.77 -12.44
CA VAL A 126 -14.54 0.62 -12.36
C VAL A 126 -13.98 0.48 -10.95
N PHE A 127 -13.64 1.58 -10.30
CA PHE A 127 -13.23 1.59 -8.90
C PHE A 127 -14.28 0.95 -7.99
N LEU A 128 -15.54 1.31 -8.14
CA LEU A 128 -16.64 0.76 -7.35
C LEU A 128 -16.83 -0.75 -7.60
N TYR A 129 -16.72 -1.21 -8.84
CA TYR A 129 -16.78 -2.64 -9.16
C TYR A 129 -15.61 -3.41 -8.53
N CYS A 130 -14.41 -2.89 -8.59
CA CYS A 130 -13.25 -3.52 -7.95
C CYS A 130 -13.45 -3.67 -6.44
N PHE A 131 -14.04 -2.67 -5.78
CA PHE A 131 -14.30 -2.74 -4.34
C PHE A 131 -15.40 -3.74 -3.99
N ARG A 132 -16.40 -3.93 -4.84
CA ARG A 132 -17.39 -4.99 -4.65
C ARG A 132 -16.75 -6.38 -4.60
N GLU A 133 -15.89 -6.70 -5.55
CA GLU A 133 -15.18 -7.99 -5.58
C GLU A 133 -14.20 -8.13 -4.40
N ARG A 134 -13.63 -7.03 -3.95
CA ARG A 134 -12.77 -7.01 -2.76
C ARG A 134 -13.54 -7.38 -1.49
N GLU A 135 -14.77 -6.92 -1.35
CA GLU A 135 -15.60 -7.22 -0.18
C GLU A 135 -15.78 -8.73 0.00
N ASP A 136 -16.14 -9.44 -1.06
CA ASP A 136 -16.29 -10.91 -1.04
C ASP A 136 -15.00 -11.63 -0.64
N LEU A 137 -13.83 -11.10 -1.02
CA LEU A 137 -12.53 -11.69 -0.67
C LEU A 137 -12.12 -11.35 0.78
N ILE A 138 -12.57 -10.22 1.31
CA ILE A 138 -12.33 -9.83 2.71
C ILE A 138 -13.10 -10.74 3.67
N ASP A 139 -14.26 -11.25 3.28
CA ASP A 139 -14.98 -12.27 4.05
C ASP A 139 -14.12 -13.52 4.30
N CYS A 140 -13.28 -13.90 3.32
CA CYS A 140 -12.30 -14.98 3.50
C CYS A 140 -11.25 -14.64 4.57
N TYR A 141 -10.81 -13.40 4.64
CA TYR A 141 -9.90 -12.92 5.68
C TYR A 141 -10.53 -13.00 7.06
N GLU A 142 -11.77 -12.52 7.18
CA GLU A 142 -12.53 -12.57 8.43
C GLU A 142 -12.69 -14.02 8.91
N ALA A 143 -13.05 -14.92 8.01
CA ALA A 143 -13.25 -16.34 8.33
C ALA A 143 -12.00 -17.02 8.89
N VAL A 144 -10.80 -16.59 8.49
CA VAL A 144 -9.53 -17.20 8.91
C VAL A 144 -8.86 -16.48 10.06
N SER A 145 -8.94 -15.17 10.09
CA SER A 145 -8.22 -14.33 11.08
C SER A 145 -9.13 -13.66 12.10
N GLY A 146 -10.43 -13.61 11.86
CA GLY A 146 -11.40 -12.92 12.70
C GLY A 146 -11.43 -11.42 12.51
#